data_0e3ed20110abefd3d436ba8f1adbefb8
#
_entry.id   0e3ed20110abefd3d436ba8f1adbefb8
#
_cell.length_a   1.000
_cell.length_b   1.000
_cell.length_c   1.000
_cell.angle_alpha   90.00
_cell.angle_beta   90.00
_cell.angle_gamma   90.00
#
_symmetry.space_group_name_H-M   'P 1'
#
loop_
_entity.id
_entity.type
_entity.pdbx_description
1 polymer ?
#
loop_
_entity_poly.entity_id
_entity_poly.type
_entity_poly.pdbx_seq_one_letter_code
_entity_poly.pdbx_strand_id
1 'polypeptide(L)'
;MFVTFAGHMTGSFTFNFTNSFQDTFMLAFFTTVGLGASFALLKKGGILLVIYWLCAGVISIFQNIIGIAVGTAVGLEAPYALLSSAISMIGGHGAALAYGTTFAEMGYTPAVGVGAAAATFGLISG
;
A
#
# COMPACT_ATOMS: atom_id res chain seq x y z
N MET A 1 -16.26 -0.82 -8.40
CA MET A 1 -16.78 -0.27 -7.16
C MET A 1 -18.27 0.09 -7.25
N PHE A 2 -18.72 0.90 -8.22
CA PHE A 2 -20.14 1.26 -8.38
C PHE A 2 -21.04 0.04 -8.73
N VAL A 3 -20.58 -0.84 -9.60
CA VAL A 3 -21.31 -2.06 -10.02
C VAL A 3 -21.43 -3.08 -8.88
N THR A 4 -20.41 -3.23 -8.04
CA THR A 4 -20.44 -4.09 -6.84
C THR A 4 -21.36 -3.55 -5.77
N PHE A 5 -21.38 -2.23 -5.58
CA PHE A 5 -22.30 -1.57 -4.66
C PHE A 5 -23.76 -1.70 -5.11
N ALA A 6 -24.03 -1.47 -6.40
CA ALA A 6 -25.35 -1.64 -6.98
C ALA A 6 -25.82 -3.10 -6.95
N GLY A 7 -24.93 -4.07 -7.19
CA GLY A 7 -25.23 -5.50 -7.10
C GLY A 7 -25.60 -5.96 -5.70
N HIS A 8 -24.93 -5.40 -4.68
CA HIS A 8 -25.23 -5.70 -3.28
C HIS A 8 -26.58 -5.14 -2.82
N MET A 9 -26.96 -3.96 -3.31
CA MET A 9 -28.26 -3.33 -3.00
C MET A 9 -29.44 -4.01 -3.69
N THR A 10 -29.24 -4.60 -4.87
CA THR A 10 -30.30 -5.30 -5.62
C THR A 10 -30.40 -6.79 -5.30
N GLY A 11 -29.45 -7.33 -4.50
CA GLY A 11 -29.44 -8.75 -4.12
C GLY A 11 -29.23 -9.73 -5.29
N SER A 12 -28.86 -9.22 -6.47
CA SER A 12 -28.77 -10.02 -7.70
C SER A 12 -27.40 -10.68 -7.93
N PHE A 13 -26.32 -10.10 -7.40
CA PHE A 13 -24.97 -10.62 -7.57
C PHE A 13 -24.13 -10.38 -6.32
N THR A 14 -23.67 -11.44 -5.69
CA THR A 14 -22.57 -11.39 -4.71
C THR A 14 -21.28 -11.79 -5.43
N PHE A 15 -20.45 -10.83 -5.78
CA PHE A 15 -19.10 -11.11 -6.23
C PHE A 15 -18.25 -11.50 -5.02
N ASN A 16 -18.06 -12.79 -4.79
CA ASN A 16 -17.02 -13.29 -3.93
C ASN A 16 -15.68 -13.13 -4.69
N PHE A 17 -15.01 -12.01 -4.49
CA PHE A 17 -13.63 -11.88 -4.93
C PHE A 17 -12.76 -12.79 -4.07
N THR A 18 -12.41 -13.93 -4.62
CA THR A 18 -11.50 -14.87 -3.97
C THR A 18 -10.13 -14.19 -3.91
N ASN A 19 -9.55 -14.05 -2.73
CA ASN A 19 -8.25 -13.44 -2.49
C ASN A 19 -7.11 -14.06 -3.32
N SER A 20 -7.28 -15.31 -3.76
CA SER A 20 -6.32 -16.03 -4.61
C SER A 20 -5.97 -15.30 -5.92
N PHE A 21 -6.91 -14.62 -6.55
CA PHE A 21 -6.62 -13.82 -7.75
C PHE A 21 -5.83 -12.57 -7.41
N GLN A 22 -6.14 -11.94 -6.29
CA GLN A 22 -5.44 -10.76 -5.81
C GLN A 22 -3.97 -11.07 -5.55
N ASP A 23 -3.68 -12.16 -4.85
CA ASP A 23 -2.32 -12.58 -4.54
C ASP A 23 -1.52 -12.92 -5.80
N THR A 24 -2.14 -13.61 -6.75
CA THR A 24 -1.51 -13.96 -8.04
C THR A 24 -1.18 -12.72 -8.86
N PHE A 25 -2.11 -11.76 -8.98
CA PHE A 25 -1.86 -10.52 -9.71
C PHE A 25 -0.84 -9.63 -9.00
N MET A 26 -0.84 -9.60 -7.68
CA MET A 26 0.14 -8.87 -6.89
C MET A 26 1.55 -9.46 -7.07
N LEU A 27 1.67 -10.79 -7.03
CA LEU A 27 2.93 -11.47 -7.30
C LEU A 27 3.43 -11.20 -8.73
N ALA A 28 2.55 -11.28 -9.73
CA ALA A 28 2.89 -10.98 -11.13
C ALA A 28 3.34 -9.51 -11.29
N PHE A 29 2.66 -8.56 -10.64
CA PHE A 29 3.03 -7.15 -10.64
C PHE A 29 4.42 -6.93 -10.06
N PHE A 30 4.70 -7.43 -8.86
CA PHE A 30 6.02 -7.27 -8.24
C PHE A 30 7.12 -8.00 -9.01
N THR A 31 6.81 -9.13 -9.63
CA THR A 31 7.75 -9.86 -10.49
C THR A 31 8.10 -9.05 -11.74
N THR A 32 7.13 -8.46 -12.41
CA THR A 32 7.38 -7.62 -13.59
C THR A 32 8.16 -6.36 -13.25
N VAL A 33 7.85 -5.71 -12.13
CA VAL A 33 8.62 -4.56 -11.63
C VAL A 33 10.04 -4.96 -11.28
N GLY A 34 10.24 -6.12 -10.62
CA GLY A 34 11.56 -6.64 -10.28
C GLY A 34 12.39 -6.99 -11.51
N LEU A 35 11.80 -7.62 -12.52
CA LEU A 35 12.46 -7.94 -13.79
C LEU A 35 12.79 -6.68 -14.63
N GLY A 36 11.98 -5.62 -14.49
CA GLY A 36 12.25 -4.33 -15.13
C GLY A 36 13.43 -3.56 -14.51
N ALA A 37 13.81 -3.90 -13.26
CA ALA A 37 14.97 -3.33 -12.58
C ALA A 37 16.26 -3.93 -13.13
N SER A 38 16.77 -3.38 -14.24
CA SER A 38 17.98 -3.81 -14.89
C SER A 38 19.20 -3.15 -14.28
N PHE A 39 20.29 -3.90 -14.06
CA PHE A 39 21.60 -3.35 -13.67
C PHE A 39 22.12 -2.28 -14.64
N ALA A 40 21.73 -2.34 -15.91
CA ALA A 40 22.07 -1.33 -16.90
C ALA A 40 21.37 0.02 -16.64
N LEU A 41 20.13 0.00 -16.14
CA LEU A 41 19.39 1.20 -15.71
C LEU A 41 20.00 1.82 -14.45
N LEU A 42 20.39 0.99 -13.47
CA LEU A 42 21.10 1.41 -12.28
C LEU A 42 22.42 2.10 -12.62
N LYS A 43 23.17 1.54 -13.58
CA LYS A 43 24.43 2.11 -14.04
C LYS A 43 24.26 3.42 -14.81
N LYS A 44 23.16 3.57 -15.56
CA LYS A 44 22.80 4.83 -16.26
C LYS A 44 22.35 5.93 -15.29
N GLY A 45 21.65 5.57 -14.21
CA GLY A 45 21.20 6.52 -13.18
C GLY A 45 22.35 7.09 -12.35
N GLY A 46 23.46 6.37 -12.24
CA GLY A 46 24.67 6.81 -11.57
C GLY A 46 24.45 7.29 -10.13
N ILE A 47 25.23 8.27 -9.72
CA ILE A 47 25.22 8.83 -8.36
C ILE A 47 23.88 9.51 -8.02
N LEU A 48 23.20 10.09 -9.00
CA LEU A 48 21.90 10.75 -8.80
C LEU A 48 20.84 9.76 -8.31
N LEU A 49 20.84 8.54 -8.82
CA LEU A 49 19.91 7.49 -8.40
C LEU A 49 20.17 7.07 -6.94
N VAL A 50 21.44 7.00 -6.53
CA VAL A 50 21.81 6.69 -5.14
C VAL A 50 21.36 7.81 -4.19
N ILE A 51 21.60 9.07 -4.57
CA ILE A 51 21.14 10.23 -3.79
C ILE A 51 19.62 10.23 -3.66
N TYR A 52 18.91 10.02 -4.76
CA TYR A 52 17.45 9.93 -4.76
C TYR A 52 16.94 8.81 -3.84
N TRP A 53 17.57 7.64 -3.92
CA TRP A 53 17.20 6.49 -3.07
C TRP A 53 17.43 6.76 -1.57
N LEU A 54 18.56 7.38 -1.23
CA LEU A 54 18.87 7.79 0.14
C LEU A 54 17.86 8.84 0.65
N CYS A 55 17.56 9.86 -0.16
CA CYS A 55 16.57 10.87 0.18
C CYS A 55 15.18 10.24 0.38
N ALA A 56 14.75 9.35 -0.51
CA ALA A 56 13.48 8.66 -0.39
C ALA A 56 13.42 7.80 0.90
N GLY A 57 14.51 7.11 1.24
CA GLY A 57 14.63 6.36 2.49
C GLY A 57 14.50 7.23 3.74
N VAL A 58 15.20 8.35 3.77
CA VAL A 58 15.13 9.31 4.88
C VAL A 58 13.72 9.87 5.03
N ILE A 59 13.10 10.29 3.92
CA ILE A 59 11.72 10.80 3.91
C ILE A 59 10.75 9.74 4.42
N SER A 60 10.89 8.48 4.01
CA SER A 60 10.05 7.36 4.47
C SER A 60 10.14 7.17 5.98
N ILE A 61 11.35 7.26 6.56
CA ILE A 61 11.54 7.14 8.01
C ILE A 61 10.82 8.27 8.75
N PHE A 62 11.02 9.51 8.31
CA PHE A 62 10.35 10.67 8.91
C PHE A 62 8.82 10.57 8.78
N GLN A 63 8.34 10.14 7.62
CA GLN A 63 6.91 9.97 7.36
C GLN A 63 6.30 8.89 8.27
N ASN A 64 6.99 7.80 8.53
CA ASN A 64 6.53 6.77 9.46
C ASN A 64 6.51 7.27 10.91
N ILE A 65 7.55 7.98 11.34
CA ILE A 65 7.61 8.55 12.70
C ILE A 65 6.45 9.53 12.91
N ILE A 66 6.25 10.46 11.98
CA ILE A 66 5.16 11.43 12.04
C ILE A 66 3.80 10.73 11.97
N GLY A 67 3.64 9.76 11.07
CA GLY A 67 2.40 8.99 10.90
C GLY A 67 2.02 8.23 12.15
N ILE A 68 2.97 7.58 12.82
CA ILE A 68 2.73 6.89 14.09
C ILE A 68 2.40 7.92 15.19
N ALA A 69 3.16 9.01 15.30
CA ALA A 69 2.93 10.02 16.31
C ALA A 69 1.54 10.68 16.20
N VAL A 70 1.14 11.04 14.98
CA VAL A 70 -0.19 11.61 14.71
C VAL A 70 -1.28 10.56 14.88
N GLY A 71 -1.09 9.35 14.37
CA GLY A 71 -2.05 8.28 14.47
C GLY A 71 -2.35 7.90 15.92
N THR A 72 -1.32 7.75 16.74
CA THR A 72 -1.48 7.47 18.18
C THR A 72 -2.11 8.63 18.93
N ALA A 73 -1.81 9.88 18.56
CA ALA A 73 -2.44 11.06 19.15
C ALA A 73 -3.96 11.14 18.85
N VAL A 74 -4.40 10.61 17.72
CA VAL A 74 -5.82 10.51 17.33
C VAL A 74 -6.47 9.24 17.90
N GLY A 75 -5.71 8.37 18.57
CA GLY A 75 -6.22 7.15 19.19
C GLY A 75 -6.24 5.93 18.24
N LEU A 76 -5.54 5.98 17.11
CA LEU A 76 -5.35 4.84 16.24
C LEU A 76 -4.28 3.91 16.81
N GLU A 77 -4.51 2.61 16.67
CA GLU A 77 -3.48 1.63 16.99
C GLU A 77 -2.29 1.74 16.03
N ALA A 78 -1.08 1.48 16.51
CA ALA A 78 0.17 1.64 15.77
C ALA A 78 0.18 0.97 14.38
N PRO A 79 -0.38 -0.25 14.17
CA PRO A 79 -0.44 -0.88 12.85
C PRO A 79 -1.26 -0.09 11.83
N TYR A 80 -2.38 0.51 12.24
CA TYR A 80 -3.20 1.34 11.34
C TYR A 80 -2.52 2.67 11.01
N ALA A 81 -1.86 3.27 12.00
CA ALA A 81 -1.10 4.49 11.80
C ALA A 81 0.07 4.27 10.83
N LEU A 82 0.79 3.15 10.99
CA LEU A 82 1.90 2.78 10.11
C LEU A 82 1.41 2.49 8.69
N LEU A 83 0.30 1.77 8.55
CA LEU A 83 -0.29 1.43 7.26
C LEU A 83 -0.77 2.68 6.52
N SER A 84 -1.29 3.67 7.24
CA SER A 84 -1.75 4.94 6.67
C SER A 84 -0.62 5.93 6.35
N SER A 85 0.62 5.64 6.75
CA SER A 85 1.79 6.48 6.51
C SER A 85 2.55 6.09 5.23
N ALA A 86 3.85 5.86 5.33
CA ALA A 86 4.71 5.58 4.18
C ALA A 86 4.30 4.31 3.41
N ILE A 87 3.75 3.29 4.09
CA ILE A 87 3.35 2.04 3.43
C ILE A 87 2.34 2.30 2.31
N SER A 88 1.28 3.04 2.60
CA SER A 88 0.24 3.34 1.61
C SER A 88 0.59 4.51 0.70
N MET A 89 1.23 5.56 1.25
CA MET A 89 1.50 6.78 0.48
C MET A 89 2.69 6.65 -0.47
N ILE A 90 3.73 5.91 -0.10
CA ILE A 90 4.90 5.66 -0.96
C ILE A 90 4.75 4.35 -1.72
N GLY A 91 4.31 3.28 -1.04
CA GLY A 91 4.14 1.96 -1.63
C GLY A 91 2.86 1.78 -2.45
N GLY A 92 1.90 2.70 -2.33
CA GLY A 92 0.63 2.67 -3.05
C GLY A 92 -0.25 1.49 -2.67
N HIS A 93 -1.25 1.20 -3.51
CA HIS A 93 -2.25 0.15 -3.26
C HIS A 93 -1.64 -1.25 -3.12
N GLY A 94 -0.57 -1.55 -3.87
CA GLY A 94 0.10 -2.86 -3.81
C GLY A 94 0.70 -3.14 -2.45
N ALA A 95 1.48 -2.22 -1.91
CA ALA A 95 2.06 -2.34 -0.57
C ALA A 95 0.99 -2.27 0.51
N ALA A 96 0.01 -1.37 0.37
CA ALA A 96 -1.10 -1.24 1.31
C ALA A 96 -1.91 -2.54 1.45
N LEU A 97 -2.15 -3.25 0.36
CA LEU A 97 -2.84 -4.54 0.37
C LEU A 97 -1.96 -5.65 0.95
N ALA A 98 -0.69 -5.73 0.54
CA ALA A 98 0.24 -6.74 1.03
C ALA A 98 0.42 -6.68 2.56
N TYR A 99 0.71 -5.51 3.09
CA TYR A 99 0.84 -5.32 4.53
C TYR A 99 -0.51 -5.34 5.25
N GLY A 100 -1.57 -4.86 4.61
CA GLY A 100 -2.92 -4.90 5.15
C GLY A 100 -3.41 -6.33 5.40
N THR A 101 -3.16 -7.26 4.48
CA THR A 101 -3.47 -8.69 4.67
C THR A 101 -2.66 -9.30 5.82
N THR A 102 -1.36 -8.99 5.89
CA THR A 102 -0.50 -9.45 6.99
C THR A 102 -1.00 -8.96 8.35
N PHE A 103 -1.39 -7.68 8.46
CA PHE A 103 -1.96 -7.15 9.70
C PHE A 103 -3.34 -7.71 10.01
N ALA A 104 -4.16 -8.01 9.00
CA ALA A 104 -5.45 -8.68 9.19
C ALA A 104 -5.27 -10.09 9.76
N GLU A 105 -4.27 -10.85 9.32
CA GLU A 105 -3.90 -12.16 9.87
C GLU A 105 -3.40 -12.08 11.32
N MET A 106 -2.79 -10.95 11.72
CA MET A 106 -2.39 -10.66 13.09
C MET A 106 -3.58 -10.26 14.00
N GLY A 107 -4.81 -10.17 13.47
CA GLY A 107 -6.02 -9.82 14.22
C GLY A 107 -6.55 -8.41 13.95
N TYR A 108 -5.89 -7.62 13.10
CA TYR A 108 -6.31 -6.25 12.72
C TYR A 108 -7.19 -6.29 11.47
N THR A 109 -8.37 -6.88 11.55
CA THR A 109 -9.29 -7.13 10.42
C THR A 109 -9.60 -5.91 9.53
N PRO A 110 -9.73 -4.65 10.02
CA PRO A 110 -9.94 -3.48 9.16
C PRO A 110 -8.70 -3.02 8.39
N ALA A 111 -7.51 -3.61 8.61
CA ALA A 111 -6.25 -3.12 8.06
C ALA A 111 -6.25 -3.00 6.53
N VAL A 112 -6.81 -3.98 5.82
CA VAL A 112 -6.91 -3.97 4.35
C VAL A 112 -7.70 -2.75 3.86
N GLY A 113 -8.84 -2.47 4.49
CA GLY A 113 -9.69 -1.33 4.15
C GLY A 113 -9.01 0.02 4.45
N VAL A 114 -8.37 0.12 5.60
CA VAL A 114 -7.62 1.32 6.02
C VAL A 114 -6.46 1.58 5.06
N GLY A 115 -5.68 0.56 4.71
CA GLY A 115 -4.58 0.68 3.77
C GLY A 115 -5.02 1.12 2.38
N ALA A 116 -6.09 0.51 1.86
CA ALA A 116 -6.66 0.87 0.56
C ALA A 116 -7.19 2.30 0.53
N ALA A 117 -7.87 2.74 1.60
CA ALA A 117 -8.38 4.11 1.73
C ALA A 117 -7.24 5.13 1.79
N ALA A 118 -6.20 4.85 2.59
CA ALA A 118 -5.02 5.72 2.71
C ALA A 118 -4.25 5.82 1.39
N ALA A 119 -4.08 4.70 0.67
CA ALA A 119 -3.43 4.70 -0.63
C ALA A 119 -4.23 5.50 -1.69
N THR A 120 -5.56 5.38 -1.66
CA THR A 120 -6.45 6.16 -2.53
C THR A 120 -6.35 7.65 -2.23
N PHE A 121 -6.34 8.01 -0.94
CA PHE A 121 -6.16 9.40 -0.52
C PHE A 121 -4.79 9.93 -0.97
N GLY A 122 -3.71 9.17 -0.78
CA GLY A 122 -2.38 9.53 -1.25
C GLY A 122 -2.32 9.79 -2.76
N LEU A 123 -3.01 8.96 -3.55
CA LEU A 123 -3.07 9.12 -5.01
C LEU A 123 -3.84 10.37 -5.45
N ILE A 124 -4.89 10.77 -4.71
CA ILE A 124 -5.70 11.94 -5.05
C ILE A 124 -5.02 13.24 -4.60
N SER A 125 -4.31 13.19 -3.47
CA SER A 125 -3.67 14.38 -2.88
C SER A 125 -2.28 14.68 -3.45
N GLY A 126 -1.59 13.71 -4.06
CA GLY A 126 -0.28 13.83 -4.70
C GLY A 126 -0.39 14.13 -6.17
#